data_bf3ddb15628bf028bccf0e4e4c183341
#
_entry.id   bf3ddb15628bf028bccf0e4e4c183341
#
_cell.length_a   1.000
_cell.length_b   1.000
_cell.length_c   1.000
_cell.angle_alpha   90.00
_cell.angle_beta   90.00
_cell.angle_gamma   90.00
#
_symmetry.space_group_name_H-M   'P 1'
#
loop_
_entity.id
_entity.type
_entity.pdbx_description
1 polymer ?
#
loop_
_entity_poly.entity_id
_entity_poly.type
_entity_poly.pdbx_seq_one_letter_code
_entity_poly.pdbx_strand_id
1 'polypeptide(L)'
;MPDMSMETEHITDGNRFFVDGIITQGLNLLVVPKGQQEFCLALSIAISIADVKGKTRHGRVLVFLLEDTTKKAGQMLARYGAMPGDITVIYAYQKGTFGNRIEEGLDVFLQDNPRIKMVVIDSLEKIVEAELGRMEYAYAYRKLDAIKNVADRHGVSLLAGIHDGNPEDTGMLAGIADTVLKITTEGENWDNHKYTLHVNRKDTHVNRIIAEFDTNNCTWKQIADK
;
A
#
# COMPACT_ATOMS: atom_id res chain seq x y z
N MET A 1 -14.21 13.49 -16.98
CA MET A 1 -13.72 12.82 -15.77
C MET A 1 -13.87 11.34 -16.04
N PRO A 2 -12.81 10.56 -16.12
CA PRO A 2 -12.98 9.12 -16.20
C PRO A 2 -13.48 8.65 -14.83
N ASP A 3 -14.59 8.00 -14.87
CA ASP A 3 -15.25 7.38 -13.73
C ASP A 3 -14.42 6.18 -13.28
N MET A 4 -13.53 6.38 -12.29
CA MET A 4 -13.02 5.31 -11.48
C MET A 4 -14.00 5.07 -10.31
N SER A 5 -15.27 4.95 -10.62
CA SER A 5 -16.20 4.27 -9.74
C SER A 5 -15.88 2.77 -9.87
N MET A 6 -14.93 2.27 -9.14
CA MET A 6 -15.10 0.98 -8.50
C MET A 6 -16.36 1.18 -7.65
N GLU A 7 -17.48 0.76 -8.16
CA GLU A 7 -18.74 0.82 -7.45
C GLU A 7 -18.56 0.10 -6.12
N THR A 8 -18.50 0.89 -5.07
CA THR A 8 -18.51 0.41 -3.69
C THR A 8 -19.97 0.11 -3.35
N GLU A 9 -20.54 -0.93 -3.95
CA GLU A 9 -21.77 -1.51 -3.48
C GLU A 9 -21.47 -2.70 -2.58
N HIS A 10 -22.05 -2.63 -1.40
CA HIS A 10 -22.18 -3.64 -0.34
C HIS A 10 -20.98 -3.82 0.61
N ILE A 11 -20.85 -2.85 1.51
CA ILE A 11 -20.41 -3.20 2.86
C ILE A 11 -21.62 -3.84 3.55
N THR A 12 -21.85 -5.10 3.32
CA THR A 12 -22.67 -5.90 4.19
C THR A 12 -21.88 -6.30 5.41
N ASP A 13 -22.49 -6.17 6.57
CA ASP A 13 -22.03 -6.50 7.91
C ASP A 13 -20.99 -7.65 7.92
N GLY A 14 -19.80 -7.35 8.43
CA GLY A 14 -18.73 -8.32 8.65
C GLY A 14 -17.65 -8.39 7.56
N ASN A 15 -17.74 -7.68 6.46
CA ASN A 15 -16.75 -7.75 5.40
C ASN A 15 -15.62 -6.74 5.61
N ARG A 16 -14.42 -7.27 5.75
CA ARG A 16 -13.16 -6.65 6.13
C ARG A 16 -12.40 -6.00 4.96
N PHE A 17 -13.09 -5.52 3.92
CA PHE A 17 -12.44 -4.96 2.73
C PHE A 17 -12.47 -3.44 2.71
N PHE A 18 -11.32 -2.81 2.48
CA PHE A 18 -11.20 -1.38 2.23
C PHE A 18 -11.29 -1.03 0.74
N VAL A 19 -10.78 -1.93 -0.12
CA VAL A 19 -10.99 -1.88 -1.57
C VAL A 19 -11.53 -3.24 -1.96
N ASP A 20 -12.67 -3.24 -2.58
CA ASP A 20 -13.47 -4.45 -2.79
C ASP A 20 -12.67 -5.56 -3.49
N GLY A 21 -12.55 -6.70 -2.82
CA GLY A 21 -11.78 -7.84 -3.27
C GLY A 21 -10.25 -7.68 -3.30
N ILE A 22 -9.68 -6.51 -2.96
CA ILE A 22 -8.25 -6.23 -3.08
C ILE A 22 -7.60 -6.02 -1.71
N ILE A 23 -8.08 -5.06 -0.92
CA ILE A 23 -7.48 -4.68 0.35
C ILE A 23 -8.36 -5.12 1.51
N THR A 24 -7.78 -5.93 2.41
CA THR A 24 -8.44 -6.40 3.62
C THR A 24 -8.02 -5.57 4.84
N GLN A 25 -8.79 -5.68 5.91
CA GLN A 25 -8.31 -5.30 7.23
C GLN A 25 -7.12 -6.20 7.62
N GLY A 26 -6.11 -5.63 8.27
CA GLY A 26 -4.88 -6.33 8.63
C GLY A 26 -3.73 -5.99 7.68
N LEU A 27 -2.80 -6.91 7.52
CA LEU A 27 -1.59 -6.72 6.70
C LEU A 27 -1.82 -7.16 5.25
N ASN A 28 -1.69 -6.21 4.34
CA ASN A 28 -1.63 -6.43 2.91
C ASN A 28 -0.18 -6.22 2.45
N LEU A 29 0.43 -7.22 1.86
CA LEU A 29 1.80 -7.16 1.34
C LEU A 29 1.75 -6.95 -0.18
N LEU A 30 2.30 -5.84 -0.66
CA LEU A 30 2.41 -5.54 -2.08
C LEU A 30 3.81 -5.93 -2.59
N VAL A 31 3.86 -6.96 -3.41
CA VAL A 31 5.10 -7.48 -4.01
C VAL A 31 5.22 -6.97 -5.44
N VAL A 32 6.26 -6.21 -5.72
CA VAL A 32 6.46 -5.54 -7.01
C VAL A 32 7.83 -5.84 -7.60
N PRO A 33 7.96 -5.94 -8.92
CA PRO A 33 9.25 -6.07 -9.57
C PRO A 33 10.11 -4.82 -9.39
N LYS A 34 11.43 -4.97 -9.24
CA LYS A 34 12.36 -3.84 -9.10
C LYS A 34 12.25 -2.83 -10.25
N GLY A 35 12.29 -1.55 -9.88
CA GLY A 35 12.37 -0.43 -10.82
C GLY A 35 11.03 -0.02 -11.41
N GLN A 36 9.92 -0.43 -10.84
CA GLN A 36 8.60 -0.16 -11.35
C GLN A 36 7.73 0.66 -10.39
N GLN A 37 6.59 1.02 -10.88
CA GLN A 37 5.67 2.04 -10.45
C GLN A 37 4.79 1.61 -9.27
N GLU A 38 5.36 0.86 -8.36
CA GLU A 38 4.76 0.36 -7.10
C GLU A 38 4.15 1.48 -6.30
N PHE A 39 4.87 2.57 -6.20
CA PHE A 39 4.43 3.79 -5.56
C PHE A 39 3.09 4.30 -6.14
N CYS A 40 2.93 4.29 -7.46
CA CYS A 40 1.70 4.74 -8.10
C CYS A 40 0.51 3.85 -7.74
N LEU A 41 0.72 2.53 -7.62
CA LEU A 41 -0.34 1.62 -7.18
C LEU A 41 -0.67 1.83 -5.70
N ALA A 42 0.34 1.86 -4.84
CA ALA A 42 0.16 2.07 -3.42
C ALA A 42 -0.57 3.40 -3.12
N LEU A 43 -0.18 4.48 -3.81
CA LEU A 43 -0.83 5.77 -3.68
C LEU A 43 -2.25 5.79 -4.30
N SER A 44 -2.49 5.09 -5.41
CA SER A 44 -3.84 4.96 -5.98
C SER A 44 -4.79 4.24 -5.00
N ILE A 45 -4.31 3.17 -4.37
CA ILE A 45 -5.04 2.47 -3.31
C ILE A 45 -5.31 3.41 -2.13
N ALA A 46 -4.30 4.14 -1.67
CA ALA A 46 -4.43 5.11 -0.59
C ALA A 46 -5.50 6.17 -0.89
N ILE A 47 -5.50 6.73 -2.11
CA ILE A 47 -6.47 7.73 -2.55
C ILE A 47 -7.89 7.14 -2.61
N SER A 48 -8.04 5.88 -3.03
CA SER A 48 -9.35 5.23 -3.10
C SER A 48 -10.00 5.05 -1.73
N ILE A 49 -9.19 4.97 -0.68
CA ILE A 49 -9.63 4.80 0.71
C ILE A 49 -9.84 6.16 1.41
N ALA A 50 -9.08 7.17 1.02
CA ALA A 50 -9.05 8.46 1.67
C ALA A 50 -10.39 9.21 1.59
N ASP A 51 -10.59 10.10 2.56
CA ASP A 51 -11.73 11.02 2.63
C ASP A 51 -11.48 12.24 1.73
N VAL A 52 -11.56 12.02 0.41
CA VAL A 52 -11.24 13.05 -0.57
C VAL A 52 -12.41 14.03 -0.73
N LYS A 53 -12.13 15.32 -0.54
CA LYS A 53 -13.11 16.42 -0.70
C LYS A 53 -14.39 16.24 0.10
N GLY A 54 -14.28 15.72 1.34
CA GLY A 54 -15.43 15.51 2.23
C GLY A 54 -16.36 14.38 1.81
N LYS A 55 -15.99 13.62 0.81
CA LYS A 55 -16.64 12.34 0.49
C LYS A 55 -16.00 11.26 1.35
N THR A 56 -16.52 11.07 2.54
CA THR A 56 -16.02 10.03 3.45
C THR A 56 -16.17 8.67 2.79
N ARG A 57 -15.04 8.05 2.49
CA ARG A 57 -15.01 6.65 2.09
C ARG A 57 -14.76 5.80 3.33
N HIS A 58 -13.50 5.63 3.73
CA HIS A 58 -13.16 4.85 4.93
C HIS A 58 -12.46 5.68 6.01
N GLY A 59 -11.82 6.80 5.65
CA GLY A 59 -11.11 7.69 6.56
C GLY A 59 -9.83 8.25 5.96
N ARG A 60 -8.95 8.75 6.83
CA ARG A 60 -7.65 9.27 6.42
C ARG A 60 -6.63 8.15 6.23
N VAL A 61 -5.62 8.43 5.41
CA VAL A 61 -4.51 7.51 5.12
C VAL A 61 -3.19 8.16 5.51
N LEU A 62 -2.34 7.39 6.17
CA LEU A 62 -0.93 7.74 6.40
C LEU A 62 -0.07 7.00 5.37
N VAL A 63 0.76 7.71 4.63
CA VAL A 63 1.61 7.14 3.58
C VAL A 63 3.06 7.47 3.85
N PHE A 64 3.91 6.46 3.97
CA PHE A 64 5.35 6.58 3.93
C PHE A 64 5.82 6.35 2.49
N LEU A 65 6.20 7.43 1.79
CA LEU A 65 6.79 7.39 0.45
C LEU A 65 8.29 7.60 0.56
N LEU A 66 9.02 6.52 0.63
CA LEU A 66 10.44 6.55 0.99
C LEU A 66 11.36 6.39 -0.22
N GLU A 67 10.84 5.93 -1.34
CA GLU A 67 11.61 5.69 -2.57
C GLU A 67 11.50 6.81 -3.59
N ASP A 68 10.42 7.58 -3.58
CA ASP A 68 10.14 8.54 -4.65
C ASP A 68 10.25 10.01 -4.21
N THR A 69 10.19 10.92 -5.18
CA THR A 69 10.33 12.34 -4.91
C THR A 69 9.00 12.98 -4.50
N THR A 70 9.08 13.92 -3.58
CA THR A 70 7.97 14.78 -3.13
C THR A 70 7.17 15.38 -4.28
N LYS A 71 7.87 15.75 -5.38
CA LYS A 71 7.26 16.35 -6.57
C LYS A 71 6.29 15.41 -7.27
N LYS A 72 6.67 14.14 -7.46
CA LYS A 72 5.87 13.14 -8.17
C LYS A 72 4.60 12.79 -7.38
N ALA A 73 4.74 12.57 -6.08
CA ALA A 73 3.61 12.35 -5.20
C ALA A 73 2.64 13.54 -5.17
N GLY A 74 3.15 14.77 -5.08
CA GLY A 74 2.34 15.98 -5.12
C GLY A 74 1.56 16.14 -6.42
N GLN A 75 2.18 15.83 -7.57
CA GLN A 75 1.50 15.86 -8.87
C GLN A 75 0.37 14.83 -8.94
N MET A 76 0.58 13.64 -8.41
CA MET A 76 -0.42 12.59 -8.39
C MET A 76 -1.60 12.95 -7.48
N LEU A 77 -1.34 13.37 -6.26
CA LEU A 77 -2.38 13.83 -5.33
C LEU A 77 -3.23 14.95 -5.94
N ALA A 78 -2.59 15.92 -6.62
CA ALA A 78 -3.29 17.01 -7.28
C ALA A 78 -4.22 16.52 -8.41
N ARG A 79 -3.81 15.52 -9.20
CA ARG A 79 -4.64 14.93 -10.26
C ARG A 79 -5.90 14.28 -9.72
N TYR A 80 -5.79 13.55 -8.63
CA TYR A 80 -6.93 12.92 -7.97
C TYR A 80 -7.78 13.90 -7.16
N GLY A 81 -7.29 15.13 -7.01
CA GLY A 81 -7.96 16.15 -6.21
C GLY A 81 -7.97 15.83 -4.72
N ALA A 82 -7.03 14.98 -4.26
CA ALA A 82 -6.81 14.75 -2.85
C ALA A 82 -6.31 16.03 -2.17
N MET A 83 -6.81 16.30 -0.98
CA MET A 83 -6.49 17.50 -0.21
C MET A 83 -5.50 17.17 0.91
N PRO A 84 -4.67 18.16 1.33
CA PRO A 84 -3.91 18.02 2.57
C PRO A 84 -4.84 17.67 3.73
N GLY A 85 -4.53 16.63 4.46
CA GLY A 85 -5.34 16.15 5.59
C GLY A 85 -6.23 14.94 5.28
N ASP A 86 -6.50 14.65 3.99
CA ASP A 86 -7.11 13.38 3.59
C ASP A 86 -6.05 12.28 3.57
N ILE A 87 -4.84 12.66 3.10
CA ILE A 87 -3.66 11.80 3.07
C ILE A 87 -2.51 12.54 3.75
N THR A 88 -1.94 11.95 4.77
CA THR A 88 -0.70 12.43 5.40
C THR A 88 0.46 11.68 4.78
N VAL A 89 1.43 12.41 4.18
CA VAL A 89 2.57 11.80 3.49
C VAL A 89 3.87 12.10 4.22
N ILE A 90 4.64 11.07 4.48
CA ILE A 90 6.00 11.12 5.00
C ILE A 90 6.97 10.70 3.90
N TYR A 91 7.85 11.60 3.48
CA TYR A 91 8.75 11.39 2.34
C TYR A 91 10.14 10.87 2.70
N ALA A 92 10.50 10.96 3.97
CA ALA A 92 11.78 10.46 4.43
C ALA A 92 11.64 9.86 5.82
N TYR A 93 12.21 8.69 5.99
CA TYR A 93 12.33 8.06 7.29
C TYR A 93 13.79 8.02 7.70
N GLN A 94 14.09 8.61 8.84
CA GLN A 94 15.38 8.52 9.49
C GLN A 94 15.16 8.01 10.91
N LYS A 95 16.08 7.19 11.39
CA LYS A 95 16.05 6.73 12.79
C LYS A 95 15.96 7.93 13.73
N GLY A 96 14.95 7.95 14.57
CA GLY A 96 14.66 9.06 15.48
C GLY A 96 13.61 10.07 14.97
N THR A 97 13.28 10.09 13.68
CA THR A 97 12.23 10.99 13.14
C THR A 97 10.84 10.59 13.62
N PHE A 98 10.61 9.29 13.79
CA PHE A 98 9.34 8.70 14.26
C PHE A 98 9.58 7.90 15.55
N GLY A 99 10.25 8.52 16.53
CA GLY A 99 10.76 7.84 17.71
C GLY A 99 12.08 7.10 17.42
N ASN A 100 12.55 6.29 18.37
CA ASN A 100 13.74 5.46 18.17
C ASN A 100 13.49 4.30 17.21
N ARG A 101 12.24 3.90 17.08
CA ARG A 101 11.73 2.82 16.23
C ARG A 101 10.41 3.26 15.61
N ILE A 102 10.20 2.91 14.35
CA ILE A 102 9.00 3.35 13.61
C ILE A 102 7.70 2.90 14.29
N GLU A 103 7.66 1.68 14.82
CA GLU A 103 6.47 1.15 15.48
C GLU A 103 6.08 1.94 16.72
N GLU A 104 7.05 2.47 17.48
CA GLU A 104 6.79 3.30 18.66
C GLU A 104 6.16 4.65 18.27
N GLY A 105 6.75 5.30 17.27
CA GLY A 105 6.23 6.58 16.77
C GLY A 105 4.89 6.43 16.05
N LEU A 106 4.69 5.32 15.36
CA LEU A 106 3.42 5.01 14.70
C LEU A 106 2.30 4.81 15.72
N ASP A 107 2.58 4.12 16.82
CA ASP A 107 1.61 3.91 17.91
C ASP A 107 1.09 5.24 18.48
N VAL A 108 2.01 6.14 18.82
CA VAL A 108 1.67 7.49 19.31
C VAL A 108 0.92 8.29 18.23
N PHE A 109 1.40 8.25 16.98
CA PHE A 109 0.77 9.00 15.90
C PHE A 109 -0.66 8.53 15.61
N LEU A 110 -0.92 7.24 15.62
CA LEU A 110 -2.27 6.70 15.41
C LEU A 110 -3.19 7.00 16.58
N GLN A 111 -2.68 7.01 17.82
CA GLN A 111 -3.45 7.42 18.99
C GLN A 111 -3.94 8.85 18.87
N ASP A 112 -3.09 9.77 18.39
CA ASP A 112 -3.42 11.19 18.19
C ASP A 112 -4.28 11.43 16.93
N ASN A 113 -4.33 10.47 16.01
CA ASN A 113 -5.03 10.58 14.73
C ASN A 113 -6.02 9.44 14.47
N PRO A 114 -7.10 9.29 15.26
CA PRO A 114 -8.03 8.14 15.21
C PRO A 114 -8.84 8.04 13.90
N ARG A 115 -8.82 9.09 13.07
CA ARG A 115 -9.44 9.08 11.74
C ARG A 115 -8.59 8.35 10.68
N ILE A 116 -7.34 8.03 10.97
CA ILE A 116 -6.54 7.20 10.07
C ILE A 116 -7.07 5.78 10.10
N LYS A 117 -7.32 5.22 8.93
CA LYS A 117 -7.86 3.87 8.73
C LYS A 117 -6.92 2.97 7.94
N MET A 118 -5.90 3.56 7.31
CA MET A 118 -4.88 2.81 6.60
C MET A 118 -3.51 3.47 6.75
N VAL A 119 -2.50 2.62 6.87
CA VAL A 119 -1.08 2.98 6.76
C VAL A 119 -0.52 2.31 5.52
N VAL A 120 0.15 3.08 4.69
CA VAL A 120 0.88 2.60 3.51
C VAL A 120 2.36 2.82 3.71
N ILE A 121 3.17 1.81 3.47
CA ILE A 121 4.64 1.86 3.54
C ILE A 121 5.20 1.49 2.17
N ASP A 122 5.83 2.45 1.51
CA ASP A 122 6.48 2.27 0.22
C ASP A 122 7.89 2.88 0.28
N SER A 123 8.92 2.05 0.49
CA SER A 123 8.93 0.61 0.69
C SER A 123 9.44 0.23 2.10
N LEU A 124 9.15 -1.02 2.51
CA LEU A 124 9.63 -1.57 3.78
C LEU A 124 11.16 -1.61 3.84
N GLU A 125 11.83 -1.89 2.71
CA GLU A 125 13.29 -1.93 2.60
C GLU A 125 13.93 -0.62 3.07
N LYS A 126 13.34 0.53 2.76
CA LYS A 126 13.88 1.84 3.17
C LYS A 126 13.83 2.05 4.67
N ILE A 127 12.82 1.52 5.33
CA ILE A 127 12.77 1.54 6.80
C ILE A 127 13.88 0.66 7.38
N VAL A 128 14.03 -0.55 6.85
CA VAL A 128 15.06 -1.50 7.30
C VAL A 128 16.46 -0.93 7.06
N GLU A 129 16.71 -0.38 5.87
CA GLU A 129 17.98 0.26 5.53
C GLU A 129 18.30 1.47 6.44
N ALA A 130 17.30 2.30 6.77
CA ALA A 130 17.48 3.45 7.65
C ALA A 130 17.82 3.04 9.09
N GLU A 131 17.25 1.93 9.57
CA GLU A 131 17.48 1.46 10.95
C GLU A 131 18.72 0.59 11.10
N LEU A 132 19.03 -0.23 10.11
CA LEU A 132 20.11 -1.24 10.17
C LEU A 132 21.32 -0.92 9.27
N GLY A 133 21.18 0.04 8.35
CA GLY A 133 22.21 0.40 7.37
C GLY A 133 22.30 -0.54 6.15
N ARG A 134 21.52 -1.60 6.12
CA ARG A 134 21.44 -2.57 5.02
C ARG A 134 20.09 -3.30 5.06
N MET A 135 19.69 -3.85 3.91
CA MET A 135 18.53 -4.74 3.87
C MET A 135 18.87 -6.10 4.51
N GLU A 136 18.03 -6.55 5.44
CA GLU A 136 18.09 -7.86 6.09
C GLU A 136 16.66 -8.39 6.29
N TYR A 137 16.30 -9.48 5.63
CA TYR A 137 14.94 -9.99 5.61
C TYR A 137 14.43 -10.49 6.97
N ALA A 138 15.28 -11.10 7.78
CA ALA A 138 14.90 -11.49 9.14
C ALA A 138 14.58 -10.28 10.02
N TYR A 139 15.27 -9.16 9.80
CA TYR A 139 14.95 -7.89 10.46
C TYR A 139 13.66 -7.29 9.89
N ALA A 140 13.49 -7.32 8.57
CA ALA A 140 12.28 -6.85 7.89
C ALA A 140 11.04 -7.59 8.38
N TYR A 141 11.13 -8.91 8.55
CA TYR A 141 10.06 -9.73 9.12
C TYR A 141 9.64 -9.24 10.51
N ARG A 142 10.59 -9.13 11.44
CA ARG A 142 10.32 -8.65 12.81
C ARG A 142 9.78 -7.24 12.82
N LYS A 143 10.28 -6.38 11.92
CA LYS A 143 9.83 -5.00 11.79
C LYS A 143 8.40 -4.94 11.27
N LEU A 144 8.09 -5.68 10.22
CA LEU A 144 6.75 -5.74 9.64
C LEU A 144 5.73 -6.30 10.63
N ASP A 145 6.11 -7.35 11.37
CA ASP A 145 5.26 -7.91 12.43
C ASP A 145 5.00 -6.90 13.56
N ALA A 146 6.02 -6.15 13.98
CA ALA A 146 5.86 -5.10 15.00
C ALA A 146 4.94 -3.95 14.52
N ILE A 147 5.08 -3.51 13.26
CA ILE A 147 4.22 -2.48 12.67
C ILE A 147 2.79 -3.01 12.52
N LYS A 148 2.63 -4.28 12.08
CA LYS A 148 1.32 -4.94 12.00
C LYS A 148 0.62 -4.95 13.36
N ASN A 149 1.32 -5.33 14.42
CA ASN A 149 0.76 -5.35 15.77
C ASN A 149 0.28 -3.96 16.24
N VAL A 150 0.97 -2.88 15.84
CA VAL A 150 0.50 -1.51 16.08
C VAL A 150 -0.78 -1.23 15.29
N ALA A 151 -0.78 -1.52 13.99
CA ALA A 151 -1.93 -1.29 13.13
C ALA A 151 -3.17 -2.04 13.62
N ASP A 152 -3.00 -3.31 14.03
CA ASP A 152 -4.07 -4.15 14.56
C ASP A 152 -4.67 -3.57 15.86
N ARG A 153 -3.83 -3.08 16.79
CA ARG A 153 -4.31 -2.43 18.03
C ARG A 153 -5.17 -1.20 17.78
N HIS A 154 -4.86 -0.43 16.74
CA HIS A 154 -5.61 0.78 16.35
C HIS A 154 -6.76 0.48 15.37
N GLY A 155 -6.97 -0.77 14.96
CA GLY A 155 -7.97 -1.14 13.96
C GLY A 155 -7.70 -0.52 12.58
N VAL A 156 -6.42 -0.36 12.22
CA VAL A 156 -5.93 0.26 10.99
C VAL A 156 -5.42 -0.81 10.05
N SER A 157 -5.75 -0.71 8.76
CA SER A 157 -5.20 -1.58 7.73
C SER A 157 -3.77 -1.16 7.38
N LEU A 158 -2.90 -2.14 7.09
CA LEU A 158 -1.53 -1.90 6.67
C LEU A 158 -1.32 -2.40 5.25
N LEU A 159 -0.79 -1.56 4.37
CA LEU A 159 -0.26 -1.94 3.06
C LEU A 159 1.25 -1.71 3.06
N ALA A 160 2.03 -2.77 2.96
CA ALA A 160 3.49 -2.69 2.91
C ALA A 160 4.00 -3.12 1.54
N GLY A 161 4.71 -2.23 0.84
CA GLY A 161 5.40 -2.51 -0.41
C GLY A 161 6.77 -3.12 -0.19
N ILE A 162 7.10 -4.13 -0.98
CA ILE A 162 8.42 -4.74 -1.06
C ILE A 162 8.76 -5.06 -2.52
N HIS A 163 10.04 -5.03 -2.84
CA HIS A 163 10.50 -5.49 -4.15
C HIS A 163 10.58 -7.03 -4.22
N ASP A 164 10.16 -7.57 -5.37
CA ASP A 164 10.32 -9.01 -5.65
C ASP A 164 11.81 -9.34 -5.76
N GLY A 165 12.31 -10.00 -4.74
CA GLY A 165 13.70 -10.40 -4.59
C GLY A 165 13.83 -11.92 -4.66
N ASN A 166 14.62 -12.47 -3.70
CA ASN A 166 14.68 -13.92 -3.54
C ASN A 166 13.30 -14.48 -3.13
N PRO A 167 12.77 -15.49 -3.84
CA PRO A 167 11.46 -16.07 -3.53
C PRO A 167 11.31 -16.59 -2.10
N GLU A 168 12.38 -17.10 -1.48
CA GLU A 168 12.37 -17.57 -0.09
C GLU A 168 12.13 -16.42 0.89
N ASP A 169 12.82 -15.30 0.68
CA ASP A 169 12.72 -14.11 1.52
C ASP A 169 11.34 -13.45 1.39
N THR A 170 10.85 -13.31 0.15
CA THR A 170 9.50 -12.80 -0.12
C THR A 170 8.43 -13.72 0.47
N GLY A 171 8.63 -15.04 0.37
CA GLY A 171 7.74 -16.04 0.96
C GLY A 171 7.66 -15.95 2.48
N MET A 172 8.78 -15.65 3.16
CA MET A 172 8.81 -15.44 4.60
C MET A 172 7.96 -14.24 5.02
N LEU A 173 8.06 -13.11 4.32
CA LEU A 173 7.24 -11.92 4.59
C LEU A 173 5.77 -12.16 4.25
N ALA A 174 5.49 -12.88 3.15
CA ALA A 174 4.15 -13.27 2.76
C ALA A 174 3.46 -14.14 3.82
N GLY A 175 4.23 -14.92 4.57
CA GLY A 175 3.71 -15.80 5.62
C GLY A 175 2.96 -15.09 6.76
N ILE A 176 3.27 -13.84 7.05
CA ILE A 176 2.56 -13.03 8.07
C ILE A 176 1.45 -12.17 7.49
N ALA A 177 1.41 -11.96 6.18
CA ALA A 177 0.40 -11.14 5.53
C ALA A 177 -0.97 -11.83 5.52
N ASP A 178 -2.03 -11.07 5.68
CA ASP A 178 -3.42 -11.53 5.54
C ASP A 178 -3.81 -11.57 4.06
N THR A 179 -3.24 -10.66 3.26
CA THR A 179 -3.37 -10.62 1.81
C THR A 179 -2.00 -10.36 1.18
N VAL A 180 -1.68 -11.07 0.11
CA VAL A 180 -0.51 -10.81 -0.74
C VAL A 180 -0.98 -10.34 -2.10
N LEU A 181 -0.53 -9.17 -2.49
CA LEU A 181 -0.76 -8.55 -3.79
C LEU A 181 0.53 -8.66 -4.59
N LYS A 182 0.55 -9.45 -5.65
CA LYS A 182 1.74 -9.58 -6.51
C LYS A 182 1.45 -9.01 -7.89
N ILE A 183 2.28 -8.06 -8.32
CA ILE A 183 2.23 -7.52 -9.68
C ILE A 183 3.13 -8.36 -10.57
N THR A 184 2.60 -8.75 -11.73
CA THR A 184 3.36 -9.36 -12.82
C THR A 184 3.07 -8.64 -14.13
N THR A 185 4.03 -8.66 -15.05
CA THR A 185 3.86 -8.13 -16.41
C THR A 185 3.64 -9.25 -17.40
N GLU A 186 2.84 -9.01 -18.41
CA GLU A 186 2.71 -9.92 -19.55
C GLU A 186 3.78 -9.54 -20.59
N GLY A 187 4.83 -10.36 -20.74
CA GLY A 187 5.91 -10.21 -21.70
C GLY A 187 7.19 -9.53 -21.17
N GLU A 188 8.26 -9.58 -21.95
CA GLU A 188 9.57 -9.00 -21.60
C GLU A 188 9.63 -7.47 -21.76
N ASN A 189 8.65 -6.86 -22.40
CA ASN A 189 8.61 -5.43 -22.68
C ASN A 189 7.66 -4.72 -21.72
N TRP A 190 8.23 -3.97 -20.81
CA TRP A 190 7.57 -3.07 -19.87
C TRP A 190 6.77 -1.93 -20.55
N ASP A 191 6.95 -1.73 -21.86
CA ASP A 191 6.24 -0.70 -22.64
C ASP A 191 4.76 -1.00 -22.89
N ASN A 192 4.31 -2.23 -22.61
CA ASN A 192 2.91 -2.66 -22.80
C ASN A 192 2.05 -2.45 -21.56
N HIS A 193 2.12 -1.40 -20.86
CA HIS A 193 1.22 -0.87 -19.79
C HIS A 193 0.16 -1.84 -19.17
N LYS A 194 0.26 -3.14 -19.43
CA LYS A 194 -0.63 -4.18 -18.92
C LYS A 194 0.06 -4.98 -17.82
N TYR A 195 -0.60 -5.04 -16.70
CA TYR A 195 -0.12 -5.73 -15.52
C TYR A 195 -1.20 -6.67 -15.04
N THR A 196 -0.77 -7.77 -14.45
CA THR A 196 -1.66 -8.64 -13.71
C THR A 196 -1.42 -8.45 -12.23
N LEU A 197 -2.45 -8.12 -11.49
CA LEU A 197 -2.46 -8.11 -10.04
C LEU A 197 -3.00 -9.45 -9.56
N HIS A 198 -2.14 -10.24 -8.95
CA HIS A 198 -2.53 -11.48 -8.29
C HIS A 198 -2.85 -11.17 -6.84
N VAL A 199 -4.08 -11.45 -6.43
CA VAL A 199 -4.55 -11.26 -5.06
C VAL A 199 -4.65 -12.62 -4.40
N ASN A 200 -3.77 -12.90 -3.45
CA ASN A 200 -3.75 -14.14 -2.68
C ASN A 200 -4.08 -13.83 -1.21
N ARG A 201 -5.12 -14.44 -0.69
CA ARG A 201 -5.59 -14.27 0.70
C ARG A 201 -5.54 -15.59 1.44
N LYS A 202 -5.30 -15.53 2.74
CA LYS A 202 -5.26 -16.73 3.59
C LYS A 202 -6.57 -17.50 3.64
N ASP A 203 -7.68 -16.82 3.46
CA ASP A 203 -9.04 -17.35 3.66
C ASP A 203 -9.80 -17.67 2.37
N THR A 204 -9.26 -17.34 1.20
CA THR A 204 -9.96 -17.50 -0.08
C THR A 204 -9.03 -17.90 -1.22
N HIS A 205 -9.64 -18.39 -2.33
CA HIS A 205 -8.90 -18.69 -3.56
C HIS A 205 -8.27 -17.43 -4.18
N VAL A 206 -7.17 -17.64 -4.89
CA VAL A 206 -6.45 -16.59 -5.62
C VAL A 206 -7.38 -15.90 -6.62
N ASN A 207 -7.56 -14.61 -6.46
CA ASN A 207 -8.19 -13.77 -7.46
C ASN A 207 -7.12 -13.17 -8.37
N ARG A 208 -7.38 -13.21 -9.67
CA ARG A 208 -6.56 -12.55 -10.67
C ARG A 208 -7.31 -11.34 -11.20
N ILE A 209 -6.71 -10.18 -11.08
CA ILE A 209 -7.24 -8.93 -11.61
C ILE A 209 -6.29 -8.46 -12.69
N ILE A 210 -6.81 -8.30 -13.91
CA ILE A 210 -6.03 -7.70 -14.99
C ILE A 210 -6.25 -6.19 -14.92
N ALA A 211 -5.15 -5.46 -14.86
CA ALA A 211 -5.17 -4.02 -14.77
C ALA A 211 -4.19 -3.41 -15.77
N GLU A 212 -4.56 -2.28 -16.33
CA GLU A 212 -3.72 -1.46 -17.19
C GLU A 212 -3.25 -0.24 -16.41
N PHE A 213 -1.95 0.07 -16.52
CA PHE A 213 -1.38 1.25 -15.91
C PHE A 213 -1.16 2.34 -16.96
N ASP A 214 -1.78 3.50 -16.76
CA ASP A 214 -1.53 4.69 -17.57
C ASP A 214 -0.35 5.48 -16.98
N THR A 215 0.80 5.38 -17.63
CA THR A 215 2.03 6.09 -17.23
C THR A 215 1.90 7.61 -17.27
N ASN A 216 1.08 8.16 -18.18
CA ASN A 216 0.90 9.60 -18.31
C ASN A 216 0.10 10.19 -17.15
N ASN A 217 -0.90 9.43 -16.70
CA ASN A 217 -1.80 9.85 -15.62
C ASN A 217 -1.45 9.21 -14.27
N CYS A 218 -0.53 8.25 -14.25
CA CYS A 218 -0.21 7.44 -13.08
C CYS A 218 -1.47 6.79 -12.46
N THR A 219 -2.36 6.26 -13.30
CA THR A 219 -3.63 5.66 -12.87
C THR A 219 -3.70 4.20 -13.26
N TRP A 220 -4.37 3.41 -12.41
CA TRP A 220 -4.67 2.01 -12.68
C TRP A 220 -6.13 1.87 -13.10
N LYS A 221 -6.36 1.08 -14.14
CA LYS A 221 -7.69 0.74 -14.63
C LYS A 221 -7.83 -0.77 -14.72
N GLN A 222 -8.84 -1.31 -14.05
CA GLN A 222 -9.18 -2.72 -14.21
C GLN A 222 -9.71 -2.98 -15.62
N ILE A 223 -9.19 -4.02 -16.25
CA ILE A 223 -9.67 -4.52 -17.53
C ILE A 223 -10.51 -5.76 -17.23
N ALA A 224 -11.75 -5.79 -17.71
CA ALA A 224 -12.57 -6.99 -17.58
C ALA A 224 -11.88 -8.16 -18.31
N ASP A 225 -11.77 -9.30 -17.66
CA ASP A 225 -11.42 -10.56 -18.35
C ASP A 225 -12.47 -10.81 -19.46
N LYS A 226 -11.97 -10.99 -20.69
CA LYS A 226 -12.82 -11.33 -21.84
C LYS A 226 -13.05 -12.83 -21.89
#